data_5b8474f0c98e645bd2d4f2e01a5e7a7c
#
_entry.id   5b8474f0c98e645bd2d4f2e01a5e7a7c
#
_cell.length_a   1.000
_cell.length_b   1.000
_cell.length_c   1.000
_cell.angle_alpha   90.00
_cell.angle_beta   90.00
_cell.angle_gamma   90.00
#
_symmetry.space_group_name_H-M   'P 1'
#
loop_
_entity.id
_entity.type
_entity.pdbx_description
1 polymer ?
#
loop_
_entity_poly.entity_id
_entity_poly.type
_entity_poly.pdbx_seq_one_letter_code
_entity_poly.pdbx_strand_id
1 'polypeptide(L)'
;MLTHKNIVSNALNSAARLPIDIGNSKSLSFLPVCHIYERMLLYMYQYCGTSIYFAESLETISDNLKEIKPDVMSAVPRLLEKVYDKIYAKGAELTGLKKKLFFWAVELGLQYEPYGKNGALYELKLKIARKLIFSKWQEALGGNLKAIASGSAALQPRLARIYNAAGI
;
A
#
# COMPACT_ATOMS: atom_id res chain seq x y z
N MET A 1 -22.04 18.52 8.04
CA MET A 1 -21.08 19.03 9.04
C MET A 1 -20.63 17.84 9.89
N LEU A 2 -19.34 17.67 10.13
CA LEU A 2 -18.79 16.58 10.96
C LEU A 2 -18.56 17.10 12.38
N THR A 3 -18.93 16.31 13.38
CA THR A 3 -18.67 16.62 14.79
C THR A 3 -17.34 16.01 15.25
N HIS A 4 -16.79 16.48 16.36
CA HIS A 4 -15.64 15.85 17.00
C HIS A 4 -15.85 14.36 17.26
N LYS A 5 -17.06 13.98 17.70
CA LYS A 5 -17.42 12.57 17.94
C LYS A 5 -17.28 11.72 16.68
N ASN A 6 -17.69 12.23 15.50
CA ASN A 6 -17.56 11.50 14.24
C ASN A 6 -16.07 11.24 13.90
N ILE A 7 -15.23 12.26 14.05
CA ILE A 7 -13.79 12.15 13.73
C ILE A 7 -13.12 11.19 14.71
N VAL A 8 -13.30 11.39 16.01
CA VAL A 8 -12.67 10.57 17.06
C VAL A 8 -13.11 9.12 16.95
N SER A 9 -14.40 8.83 16.84
CA SER A 9 -14.89 7.45 16.73
C SER A 9 -14.35 6.75 15.48
N ASN A 10 -14.24 7.47 14.35
CA ASN A 10 -13.67 6.92 13.12
C ASN A 10 -12.17 6.62 13.29
N ALA A 11 -11.41 7.55 13.87
CA ALA A 11 -9.96 7.37 14.10
C ALA A 11 -9.69 6.15 15.00
N LEU A 12 -10.43 6.02 16.12
CA LEU A 12 -10.28 4.89 17.05
C LEU A 12 -10.64 3.55 16.41
N ASN A 13 -11.75 3.49 15.67
CA ASN A 13 -12.18 2.26 14.99
C ASN A 13 -11.21 1.88 13.83
N SER A 14 -10.61 2.85 13.16
CA SER A 14 -9.64 2.64 12.10
C SER A 14 -8.28 2.18 12.64
N ALA A 15 -7.86 2.69 13.80
CA ALA A 15 -6.61 2.29 14.46
C ALA A 15 -6.54 0.78 14.72
N ALA A 16 -7.65 0.17 15.11
CA ALA A 16 -7.72 -1.27 15.36
C ALA A 16 -7.62 -2.15 14.11
N ARG A 17 -7.67 -1.56 12.91
CA ARG A 17 -7.69 -2.29 11.63
C ARG A 17 -6.40 -2.22 10.84
N LEU A 18 -5.51 -1.31 11.18
CA LEU A 18 -4.21 -1.17 10.53
C LEU A 18 -3.12 -1.86 11.35
N PRO A 19 -2.11 -2.46 10.70
CA PRO A 19 -0.99 -3.12 11.36
C PRO A 19 0.02 -2.08 11.88
N ILE A 20 -0.44 -1.22 12.78
CA ILE A 20 0.36 -0.16 13.41
C ILE A 20 0.96 -0.71 14.71
N ASP A 21 2.28 -0.64 14.81
CA ASP A 21 3.00 -0.85 16.06
C ASP A 21 3.01 0.46 16.84
N ILE A 22 2.24 0.50 17.93
CA ILE A 22 2.01 1.71 18.72
C ILE A 22 3.34 2.26 19.24
N GLY A 23 3.59 3.53 18.95
CA GLY A 23 4.81 4.24 19.34
C GLY A 23 6.04 3.99 18.45
N ASN A 24 6.01 2.97 17.56
CA ASN A 24 7.18 2.59 16.76
C ASN A 24 6.98 2.70 15.25
N SER A 25 5.72 2.80 14.78
CA SER A 25 5.44 2.89 13.34
C SER A 25 5.73 4.27 12.76
N LYS A 26 6.02 4.29 11.46
CA LYS A 26 6.20 5.49 10.65
C LYS A 26 5.12 5.56 9.58
N SER A 27 4.66 6.76 9.27
CA SER A 27 3.76 7.03 8.15
C SER A 27 4.30 8.15 7.26
N LEU A 28 3.98 8.08 5.96
CA LEU A 28 4.22 9.16 5.01
C LEU A 28 2.87 9.75 4.59
N SER A 29 2.68 11.03 4.84
CA SER A 29 1.52 11.83 4.46
C SER A 29 1.85 12.72 3.28
N PHE A 30 1.01 12.71 2.25
CA PHE A 30 1.17 13.53 1.04
C PHE A 30 -0.17 13.96 0.44
N LEU A 31 -1.28 13.52 1.02
CA LEU A 31 -2.61 13.98 0.61
C LEU A 31 -2.94 15.32 1.26
N PRO A 32 -3.87 16.11 0.67
CA PRO A 32 -4.23 17.41 1.23
C PRO A 32 -4.83 17.29 2.64
N VAL A 33 -4.19 17.91 3.63
CA VAL A 33 -4.61 17.86 5.04
C VAL A 33 -5.97 18.55 5.28
N CYS A 34 -6.41 19.43 4.38
CA CYS A 34 -7.75 20.01 4.41
C CYS A 34 -8.85 18.99 4.05
N HIS A 35 -8.50 17.89 3.37
CA HIS A 35 -9.44 16.83 3.05
C HIS A 35 -9.67 15.92 4.27
N ILE A 36 -10.94 15.65 4.60
CA ILE A 36 -11.31 14.92 5.82
C ILE A 36 -10.69 13.52 5.91
N TYR A 37 -10.48 12.86 4.79
CA TYR A 37 -9.88 11.54 4.76
C TYR A 37 -8.46 11.54 5.33
N GLU A 38 -7.56 12.38 4.81
CA GLU A 38 -6.19 12.49 5.32
C GLU A 38 -6.17 13.03 6.75
N ARG A 39 -6.97 14.04 7.02
CA ARG A 39 -7.07 14.63 8.35
C ARG A 39 -7.46 13.63 9.43
N MET A 40 -8.43 12.74 9.15
CA MET A 40 -8.83 11.69 10.07
C MET A 40 -7.69 10.68 10.31
N LEU A 41 -6.96 10.30 9.24
CA LEU A 41 -5.81 9.40 9.37
C LEU A 41 -4.68 10.03 10.19
N LEU A 42 -4.40 11.32 10.04
CA LEU A 42 -3.42 12.01 10.88
C LEU A 42 -3.80 11.96 12.36
N TYR A 43 -5.07 12.17 12.71
CA TYR A 43 -5.53 12.01 14.10
C TYR A 43 -5.37 10.56 14.60
N MET A 44 -5.65 9.58 13.75
CA MET A 44 -5.44 8.18 14.06
C MET A 44 -3.94 7.88 14.29
N TYR A 45 -3.06 8.37 13.44
CA TYR A 45 -1.61 8.22 13.58
C TYR A 45 -1.10 8.86 14.87
N GLN A 46 -1.58 10.07 15.21
CA GLN A 46 -1.26 10.72 16.48
C GLN A 46 -1.74 9.89 17.68
N TYR A 47 -2.95 9.36 17.63
CA TYR A 47 -3.48 8.47 18.67
C TYR A 47 -2.63 7.21 18.86
N CYS A 48 -2.12 6.63 17.79
CA CYS A 48 -1.23 5.46 17.81
C CYS A 48 0.23 5.79 18.15
N GLY A 49 0.60 7.05 18.33
CA GLY A 49 2.00 7.46 18.54
C GLY A 49 2.88 7.19 17.31
N THR A 50 2.29 7.16 16.10
CA THR A 50 3.01 6.95 14.84
C THR A 50 3.79 8.20 14.46
N SER A 51 5.06 8.07 14.10
CA SER A 51 5.85 9.17 13.54
C SER A 51 5.34 9.54 12.15
N ILE A 52 4.85 10.78 12.01
CA ILE A 52 4.27 11.27 10.75
C ILE A 52 5.31 12.10 10.01
N TYR A 53 5.62 11.69 8.79
CA TYR A 53 6.48 12.43 7.86
C TYR A 53 5.62 13.00 6.74
N PHE A 54 5.90 14.23 6.32
CA PHE A 54 5.20 14.88 5.21
C PHE A 54 6.09 14.87 3.98
N ALA A 55 5.54 14.44 2.85
CA ALA A 55 6.28 14.51 1.60
C ALA A 55 6.48 15.98 1.17
N GLU A 56 7.63 16.26 0.59
CA GLU A 56 7.96 17.61 0.11
C GLU A 56 7.10 18.01 -1.08
N SER A 57 6.86 17.09 -1.99
CA SER A 57 6.01 17.28 -3.17
C SER A 57 5.49 15.93 -3.69
N LEU A 58 4.56 15.96 -4.65
CA LEU A 58 4.06 14.73 -5.30
C LEU A 58 5.14 14.03 -6.15
N GLU A 59 6.08 14.79 -6.67
CA GLU A 59 7.19 14.30 -7.49
C GLU A 59 8.22 13.54 -6.65
N THR A 60 8.44 13.97 -5.40
CA THR A 60 9.44 13.39 -4.49
C THR A 60 8.94 12.21 -3.67
N ILE A 61 7.65 11.84 -3.76
CA ILE A 61 7.06 10.73 -2.97
C ILE A 61 7.90 9.45 -3.06
N SER A 62 8.39 9.10 -4.26
CA SER A 62 9.17 7.86 -4.44
C SER A 62 10.49 7.87 -3.67
N ASP A 63 11.13 9.04 -3.58
CA ASP A 63 12.41 9.18 -2.87
C ASP A 63 12.18 9.30 -1.37
N ASN A 64 11.14 10.03 -0.95
CA ASN A 64 10.74 10.08 0.44
C ASN A 64 10.32 8.70 0.99
N LEU A 65 9.65 7.86 0.20
CA LEU A 65 9.32 6.47 0.58
C LEU A 65 10.57 5.64 0.87
N LYS A 66 11.61 5.77 0.03
CA LYS A 66 12.88 5.03 0.20
C LYS A 66 13.68 5.51 1.41
N GLU A 67 13.64 6.82 1.67
CA GLU A 67 14.35 7.44 2.80
C GLU A 67 13.68 7.11 4.13
N ILE A 68 12.38 7.35 4.23
CA ILE A 68 11.59 7.22 5.46
C ILE A 68 11.28 5.77 5.79
N LYS A 69 11.03 4.93 4.75
CA LYS A 69 10.60 3.53 4.87
C LYS A 69 9.38 3.40 5.78
N PRO A 70 8.25 4.00 5.42
CA PRO A 70 7.06 3.99 6.27
C PRO A 70 6.49 2.58 6.43
N ASP A 71 5.87 2.33 7.59
CA ASP A 71 5.12 1.09 7.87
C ASP A 71 3.72 1.14 7.25
N VAL A 72 3.11 2.32 7.26
CA VAL A 72 1.76 2.56 6.74
C VAL A 72 1.70 3.88 6.00
N MET A 73 0.82 3.97 5.01
CA MET A 73 0.53 5.23 4.31
C MET A 73 -0.91 5.28 3.85
N SER A 74 -1.39 6.49 3.59
CA SER A 74 -2.67 6.73 2.92
C SER A 74 -2.47 6.85 1.42
N ALA A 75 -3.45 6.39 0.64
CA ALA A 75 -3.47 6.61 -0.80
C ALA A 75 -4.91 6.74 -1.33
N VAL A 76 -5.06 7.46 -2.42
CA VAL A 76 -6.31 7.44 -3.19
C VAL A 76 -6.20 6.39 -4.30
N PRO A 77 -7.31 5.74 -4.73
CA PRO A 77 -7.29 4.71 -5.76
C PRO A 77 -6.56 5.12 -7.04
N ARG A 78 -6.74 6.37 -7.46
CA ARG A 78 -6.09 6.92 -8.66
C ARG A 78 -4.56 6.90 -8.60
N LEU A 79 -3.98 7.08 -7.42
CA LEU A 79 -2.53 6.96 -7.25
C LEU A 79 -2.08 5.51 -7.39
N LEU A 80 -2.80 4.59 -6.76
CA LEU A 80 -2.50 3.15 -6.86
C LEU A 80 -2.61 2.64 -8.30
N GLU A 81 -3.60 3.11 -9.06
CA GLU A 81 -3.70 2.84 -10.50
C GLU A 81 -2.44 3.30 -11.24
N LYS A 82 -2.05 4.57 -11.06
CA LYS A 82 -0.84 5.12 -11.71
C LYS A 82 0.44 4.39 -11.33
N VAL A 83 0.58 3.99 -10.07
CA VAL A 83 1.74 3.19 -9.61
C VAL A 83 1.75 1.83 -10.29
N TYR A 84 0.60 1.15 -10.31
CA TYR A 84 0.47 -0.14 -11.00
C TYR A 84 0.79 -0.02 -12.49
N ASP A 85 0.23 0.97 -13.18
CA ASP A 85 0.46 1.18 -14.61
C ASP A 85 1.94 1.44 -14.93
N LYS A 86 2.63 2.23 -14.09
CA LYS A 86 4.08 2.45 -14.22
C LYS A 86 4.89 1.16 -14.02
N ILE A 87 4.53 0.34 -13.04
CA ILE A 87 5.19 -0.94 -12.79
C ILE A 87 4.93 -1.89 -13.96
N TYR A 88 3.70 -1.95 -14.45
CA TYR A 88 3.31 -2.79 -15.58
C TYR A 88 4.04 -2.40 -16.88
N ALA A 89 4.13 -1.10 -17.16
CA ALA A 89 4.87 -0.58 -18.30
C ALA A 89 6.36 -0.97 -18.24
N LYS A 90 7.02 -0.77 -17.09
CA LYS A 90 8.41 -1.23 -16.89
C LYS A 90 8.57 -2.74 -17.05
N GLY A 91 7.59 -3.52 -16.61
CA GLY A 91 7.57 -4.97 -16.84
C GLY A 91 7.46 -5.36 -18.30
N ALA A 92 6.72 -4.59 -19.09
CA ALA A 92 6.57 -4.80 -20.53
C ALA A 92 7.87 -4.54 -21.33
N GLU A 93 8.76 -3.68 -20.83
CA GLU A 93 10.08 -3.39 -21.40
C GLU A 93 11.10 -4.51 -21.13
N LEU A 94 10.84 -5.40 -20.18
CA LEU A 94 11.72 -6.54 -19.89
C LEU A 94 11.77 -7.50 -21.08
N THR A 95 12.85 -8.28 -21.17
CA THR A 95 13.06 -9.26 -22.23
C THR A 95 13.29 -10.67 -21.67
N GLY A 96 13.09 -11.68 -22.51
CA GLY A 96 13.42 -13.07 -22.20
C GLY A 96 12.70 -13.62 -20.97
N LEU A 97 13.43 -14.34 -20.13
CA LEU A 97 12.90 -15.01 -18.94
C LEU A 97 12.38 -14.03 -17.90
N LYS A 98 13.01 -12.85 -17.75
CA LYS A 98 12.57 -11.83 -16.80
C LYS A 98 11.16 -11.34 -17.11
N LYS A 99 10.86 -11.11 -18.39
CA LYS A 99 9.51 -10.71 -18.82
C LYS A 99 8.47 -11.79 -18.52
N LYS A 100 8.79 -13.07 -18.84
CA LYS A 100 7.89 -14.19 -18.55
C LYS A 100 7.58 -14.32 -17.06
N LEU A 101 8.59 -14.23 -16.20
CA LEU A 101 8.43 -14.28 -14.76
C LEU A 101 7.62 -13.10 -14.21
N PHE A 102 7.83 -11.90 -14.75
CA PHE A 102 7.06 -10.73 -14.34
C PHE A 102 5.56 -10.92 -14.63
N PHE A 103 5.20 -11.28 -15.87
CA PHE A 103 3.79 -11.47 -16.22
C PHE A 103 3.16 -12.66 -15.53
N TRP A 104 3.90 -13.75 -15.33
CA TRP A 104 3.44 -14.86 -14.50
C TRP A 104 3.11 -14.42 -13.06
N ALA A 105 3.95 -13.61 -12.44
CA ALA A 105 3.68 -13.09 -11.10
C ALA A 105 2.47 -12.14 -11.07
N VAL A 106 2.32 -11.30 -12.10
CA VAL A 106 1.15 -10.41 -12.24
C VAL A 106 -0.15 -11.21 -12.36
N GLU A 107 -0.20 -12.21 -13.26
CA GLU A 107 -1.37 -13.09 -13.41
C GLU A 107 -1.71 -13.80 -12.10
N LEU A 108 -0.69 -14.34 -11.42
CA LEU A 108 -0.87 -14.98 -10.13
C LEU A 108 -1.46 -13.99 -9.10
N GLY A 109 -0.92 -12.77 -9.05
CA GLY A 109 -1.39 -11.73 -8.13
C GLY A 109 -2.83 -11.28 -8.39
N LEU A 110 -3.26 -11.23 -9.65
CA LEU A 110 -4.64 -10.88 -10.03
C LEU A 110 -5.67 -11.93 -9.59
N GLN A 111 -5.24 -13.17 -9.37
CA GLN A 111 -6.08 -14.28 -8.89
C GLN A 111 -6.10 -14.40 -7.36
N TYR A 112 -5.38 -13.53 -6.65
CA TYR A 112 -5.26 -13.63 -5.20
C TYR A 112 -6.61 -13.52 -4.49
N GLU A 113 -6.86 -14.47 -3.59
CA GLU A 113 -7.96 -14.45 -2.64
C GLU A 113 -7.38 -14.58 -1.22
N PRO A 114 -7.87 -13.78 -0.26
CA PRO A 114 -7.33 -13.79 1.10
C PRO A 114 -7.65 -15.09 1.84
N TYR A 115 -6.95 -15.30 2.95
CA TYR A 115 -7.16 -16.43 3.87
C TYR A 115 -6.89 -17.81 3.25
N GLY A 116 -5.96 -17.91 2.29
CA GLY A 116 -5.54 -19.18 1.71
C GLY A 116 -6.61 -19.87 0.83
N LYS A 117 -7.64 -19.15 0.39
CA LYS A 117 -8.74 -19.72 -0.42
C LYS A 117 -8.28 -20.34 -1.75
N ASN A 118 -7.15 -19.92 -2.27
CA ASN A 118 -6.58 -20.49 -3.50
C ASN A 118 -5.84 -21.83 -3.29
N GLY A 119 -5.68 -22.29 -2.06
CA GLY A 119 -5.04 -23.55 -1.72
C GLY A 119 -3.51 -23.55 -1.67
N ALA A 120 -2.92 -24.63 -1.13
CA ALA A 120 -1.51 -24.71 -0.79
C ALA A 120 -0.56 -24.54 -2.00
N LEU A 121 -0.91 -25.09 -3.15
CA LEU A 121 -0.08 -24.97 -4.36
C LEU A 121 0.01 -23.52 -4.86
N TYR A 122 -1.09 -22.79 -4.78
CA TYR A 122 -1.11 -21.36 -5.10
C TYR A 122 -0.22 -20.57 -4.13
N GLU A 123 -0.35 -20.82 -2.82
CA GLU A 123 0.46 -20.14 -1.80
C GLU A 123 1.96 -20.39 -1.98
N LEU A 124 2.36 -21.60 -2.39
CA LEU A 124 3.75 -21.90 -2.72
C LEU A 124 4.24 -21.06 -3.93
N LYS A 125 3.44 -21.00 -5.00
CA LYS A 125 3.75 -20.14 -6.18
C LYS A 125 3.81 -18.68 -5.80
N LEU A 126 2.88 -18.21 -4.96
CA LEU A 126 2.84 -16.82 -4.49
C LEU A 126 4.09 -16.48 -3.66
N LYS A 127 4.56 -17.40 -2.81
CA LYS A 127 5.80 -17.21 -2.06
C LYS A 127 7.02 -17.02 -2.98
N ILE A 128 7.08 -17.78 -4.08
CA ILE A 128 8.13 -17.61 -5.11
C ILE A 128 7.97 -16.26 -5.81
N ALA A 129 6.76 -15.90 -6.23
CA ALA A 129 6.49 -14.62 -6.88
C ALA A 129 6.83 -13.43 -5.97
N ARG A 130 6.51 -13.51 -4.67
CA ARG A 130 6.89 -12.52 -3.66
C ARG A 130 8.39 -12.34 -3.58
N LYS A 131 9.15 -13.41 -3.55
CA LYS A 131 10.62 -13.37 -3.45
C LYS A 131 11.28 -12.81 -4.73
N LEU A 132 10.79 -13.18 -5.91
CA LEU A 132 11.46 -12.87 -7.18
C LEU A 132 11.00 -11.55 -7.81
N ILE A 133 9.73 -11.20 -7.66
CA ILE A 133 9.10 -10.08 -8.37
C ILE A 133 8.54 -9.04 -7.40
N PHE A 134 7.66 -9.44 -6.48
CA PHE A 134 6.97 -8.49 -5.60
C PHE A 134 7.88 -7.85 -4.55
N SER A 135 9.01 -8.47 -4.20
CA SER A 135 10.05 -7.81 -3.37
C SER A 135 10.52 -6.49 -3.99
N LYS A 136 10.62 -6.41 -5.31
CA LYS A 136 11.00 -5.17 -6.00
C LYS A 136 9.93 -4.08 -5.94
N TRP A 137 8.65 -4.48 -5.86
CA TRP A 137 7.56 -3.54 -5.64
C TRP A 137 7.61 -2.98 -4.21
N GLN A 138 7.85 -3.85 -3.24
CA GLN A 138 8.04 -3.45 -1.85
C GLN A 138 9.24 -2.53 -1.69
N GLU A 139 10.40 -2.86 -2.30
CA GLU A 139 11.60 -2.01 -2.30
C GLU A 139 11.32 -0.62 -2.89
N ALA A 140 10.54 -0.54 -3.98
CA ALA A 140 10.14 0.74 -4.58
C ALA A 140 9.26 1.59 -3.66
N LEU A 141 8.55 0.97 -2.72
CA LEU A 141 7.72 1.61 -1.69
C LEU A 141 8.45 1.76 -0.34
N GLY A 142 9.77 1.65 -0.32
CA GLY A 142 10.60 1.80 0.88
C GLY A 142 10.98 0.51 1.59
N GLY A 143 10.41 -0.65 1.20
CA GLY A 143 10.78 -1.98 1.71
C GLY A 143 10.19 -2.35 3.08
N ASN A 144 9.49 -1.44 3.75
CA ASN A 144 8.94 -1.69 5.10
C ASN A 144 7.40 -1.54 5.16
N LEU A 145 6.77 -1.21 4.04
CA LEU A 145 5.36 -0.92 3.99
C LEU A 145 4.52 -2.18 4.26
N LYS A 146 3.71 -2.13 5.32
CA LYS A 146 2.84 -3.23 5.80
C LYS A 146 1.41 -3.09 5.30
N ALA A 147 0.95 -1.84 5.09
CA ALA A 147 -0.39 -1.58 4.60
C ALA A 147 -0.52 -0.19 3.97
N ILE A 148 -1.40 -0.11 2.97
CA ILE A 148 -1.88 1.14 2.40
C ILE A 148 -3.36 1.30 2.74
N ALA A 149 -3.72 2.34 3.50
CA ALA A 149 -5.11 2.72 3.65
C ALA A 149 -5.58 3.39 2.35
N SER A 150 -6.54 2.77 1.66
CA SER A 150 -7.12 3.34 0.45
C SER A 150 -8.52 3.87 0.74
N GLY A 151 -8.78 5.13 0.40
CA GLY A 151 -10.04 5.80 0.71
C GLY A 151 -10.42 6.87 -0.30
N SER A 152 -11.45 7.63 0.03
CA SER A 152 -12.11 8.66 -0.80
C SER A 152 -12.87 8.15 -2.02
N ALA A 153 -12.60 6.94 -2.51
CA ALA A 153 -13.31 6.25 -3.58
C ALA A 153 -13.10 4.73 -3.48
N ALA A 154 -13.89 3.95 -4.21
CA ALA A 154 -13.74 2.51 -4.26
C ALA A 154 -12.45 2.11 -5.02
N LEU A 155 -11.64 1.27 -4.41
CA LEU A 155 -10.49 0.65 -5.08
C LEU A 155 -10.98 -0.48 -6.00
N GLN A 156 -10.45 -0.54 -7.22
CA GLN A 156 -10.76 -1.63 -8.15
C GLN A 156 -10.34 -2.99 -7.55
N PRO A 157 -11.23 -4.02 -7.57
CA PRO A 157 -10.91 -5.32 -6.97
C PRO A 157 -9.62 -5.94 -7.48
N ARG A 158 -9.30 -5.77 -8.78
CA ARG A 158 -8.04 -6.27 -9.37
C ARG A 158 -6.81 -5.67 -8.70
N LEU A 159 -6.85 -4.36 -8.35
CA LEU A 159 -5.74 -3.69 -7.69
C LEU A 159 -5.62 -4.14 -6.24
N ALA A 160 -6.74 -4.25 -5.53
CA ALA A 160 -6.74 -4.80 -4.18
C ALA A 160 -6.10 -6.20 -4.14
N ARG A 161 -6.45 -7.09 -5.10
CA ARG A 161 -5.87 -8.42 -5.19
C ARG A 161 -4.36 -8.38 -5.39
N ILE A 162 -3.88 -7.63 -6.37
CA ILE A 162 -2.45 -7.67 -6.72
C ILE A 162 -1.58 -6.99 -5.65
N TYR A 163 -2.05 -5.90 -5.02
CA TYR A 163 -1.32 -5.27 -3.92
C TYR A 163 -1.27 -6.20 -2.70
N ASN A 164 -2.37 -6.83 -2.32
CA ASN A 164 -2.36 -7.84 -1.25
C ASN A 164 -1.49 -9.06 -1.60
N ALA A 165 -1.51 -9.53 -2.85
CA ALA A 165 -0.61 -10.59 -3.30
C ALA A 165 0.86 -10.19 -3.15
N ALA A 166 1.19 -8.93 -3.43
CA ALA A 166 2.53 -8.37 -3.24
C ALA A 166 2.92 -8.20 -1.77
N GLY A 167 1.96 -8.31 -0.84
CA GLY A 167 2.19 -8.12 0.59
C GLY A 167 2.22 -6.65 1.01
N ILE A 168 1.40 -5.83 0.35
CA ILE A 168 1.29 -4.37 0.54
C ILE A 168 -0.13 -4.03 0.96
#